data_6a5ae956ca0e76d2197276e88d56453d
#
_entry.id   6a5ae956ca0e76d2197276e88d56453d
#
_cell.length_a   1.000
_cell.length_b   1.000
_cell.length_c   1.000
_cell.angle_alpha   90.00
_cell.angle_beta   90.00
_cell.angle_gamma   90.00
#
_symmetry.space_group_name_H-M   'P 1'
#
loop_
_entity.id
_entity.type
_entity.pdbx_description
1 polymer ?
#
loop_
_entity_poly.entity_id
_entity_poly.type
_entity_poly.pdbx_seq_one_letter_code
_entity_poly.pdbx_strand_id
1 'polypeptide(L)'
;MILYALLSLFILYLLFFAFIKLRFRFWSSQPVFHLYNLYYWIWPCGIIQHGLPPKTKFYEAKVLTKKWQDFSTEKKALFYTLIKGHFLNEKKEKYNPPKHAVMDYFHAHNRNSHLSLQFELSPATNNKRLSNKTFKKVISAMTTRPLNALLNNNKVKVDYVDFLCVHKSHRKKGLAQKIIYSHYFNSRKDKAGPVFLFKREGNINFIVPLTVYTAYVFPLKNLKHPNLELPNNIICHLINNSNFALFSHFFEEIKKNFKCFISPELSHIKYLVSKKLLFICLVMQGQQPIATYIYRNPHTSYEGKQSVELIASYYQLGYYNEYIKSFRNTIVLINQIFPIDILILERISNNTELNDFLLKRYPVLWKCPMAYFLYNFAYRPFFPSDVFLIN
;
A
#
# COMPACT_ATOMS: atom_id res chain seq x y z
N MET A 1 6.88 -36.44 34.23
CA MET A 1 6.37 -36.27 32.85
C MET A 1 6.07 -34.81 32.49
N ILE A 2 5.21 -34.11 33.23
CA ILE A 2 4.83 -32.70 32.94
C ILE A 2 6.05 -31.75 32.86
N LEU A 3 6.99 -31.84 33.81
CA LEU A 3 8.19 -31.01 33.86
C LEU A 3 9.07 -31.20 32.60
N TYR A 4 9.28 -32.45 32.16
CA TYR A 4 10.05 -32.72 30.93
C TYR A 4 9.35 -32.20 29.69
N ALA A 5 8.02 -32.29 29.62
CA ALA A 5 7.25 -31.73 28.52
C ALA A 5 7.38 -30.19 28.48
N LEU A 6 7.27 -29.51 29.62
CA LEU A 6 7.46 -28.05 29.70
C LEU A 6 8.89 -27.64 29.33
N LEU A 7 9.91 -28.38 29.79
CA LEU A 7 11.31 -28.14 29.46
C LEU A 7 11.54 -28.30 27.93
N SER A 8 10.99 -29.36 27.34
CA SER A 8 11.07 -29.60 25.89
C SER A 8 10.42 -28.46 25.08
N LEU A 9 9.24 -28.02 25.49
CA LEU A 9 8.56 -26.86 24.83
C LEU A 9 9.38 -25.57 24.95
N PHE A 10 10.00 -25.33 26.11
CA PHE A 10 10.86 -24.18 26.32
C PHE A 10 12.12 -24.24 25.44
N ILE A 11 12.77 -25.39 25.33
CA ILE A 11 13.94 -25.59 24.46
C ILE A 11 13.53 -25.37 22.99
N LEU A 12 12.39 -25.90 22.51
CA LEU A 12 11.89 -25.69 21.17
C LEU A 12 11.61 -24.20 20.90
N TYR A 13 11.04 -23.50 21.87
CA TYR A 13 10.85 -22.04 21.76
C TYR A 13 12.17 -21.29 21.61
N LEU A 14 13.20 -21.63 22.42
CA LEU A 14 14.53 -21.00 22.29
C LEU A 14 15.21 -21.30 20.98
N LEU A 15 15.09 -22.52 20.45
CA LEU A 15 15.62 -22.92 19.15
C LEU A 15 14.92 -22.15 18.01
N PHE A 16 13.60 -22.03 18.08
CA PHE A 16 12.81 -21.24 17.12
C PHE A 16 13.20 -19.76 17.14
N PHE A 17 13.35 -19.18 18.33
CA PHE A 17 13.79 -17.80 18.49
C PHE A 17 15.20 -17.57 17.93
N ALA A 18 16.14 -18.48 18.22
CA ALA A 18 17.50 -18.44 17.69
C ALA A 18 17.50 -18.56 16.15
N PHE A 19 16.72 -19.49 15.61
CA PHE A 19 16.57 -19.67 14.16
C PHE A 19 16.08 -18.38 13.48
N ILE A 20 15.04 -17.74 14.02
CA ILE A 20 14.54 -16.47 13.46
C ILE A 20 15.60 -15.38 13.52
N LYS A 21 16.30 -15.24 14.64
CA LYS A 21 17.37 -14.24 14.80
C LYS A 21 18.53 -14.45 13.82
N LEU A 22 18.93 -15.67 13.59
CA LEU A 22 20.02 -16.01 12.68
C LEU A 22 19.60 -15.87 11.21
N ARG A 23 18.40 -16.34 10.86
CA ARG A 23 17.90 -16.37 9.47
C ARG A 23 17.45 -15.01 8.97
N PHE A 24 16.83 -14.19 9.84
CA PHE A 24 16.21 -12.91 9.48
C PHE A 24 16.84 -11.73 10.22
N ARG A 25 18.15 -11.64 10.18
CA ARG A 25 18.99 -10.69 10.96
C ARG A 25 18.50 -9.25 10.98
N PHE A 26 17.97 -8.74 9.86
CA PHE A 26 17.42 -7.38 9.77
C PHE A 26 16.08 -7.31 10.50
N TRP A 27 15.09 -8.06 10.04
CA TRP A 27 13.73 -7.97 10.55
C TRP A 27 13.60 -8.35 12.02
N SER A 28 14.40 -9.31 12.49
CA SER A 28 14.39 -9.71 13.90
C SER A 28 14.87 -8.63 14.87
N SER A 29 15.55 -7.60 14.35
CA SER A 29 16.01 -6.44 15.13
C SER A 29 15.14 -5.19 14.94
N GLN A 30 14.09 -5.27 14.11
CA GLN A 30 13.21 -4.12 13.86
C GLN A 30 12.04 -4.09 14.85
N PRO A 31 11.48 -2.91 15.15
CA PRO A 31 10.32 -2.77 16.02
C PRO A 31 9.04 -3.16 15.27
N VAL A 32 8.87 -4.45 15.02
CA VAL A 32 7.66 -5.02 14.42
C VAL A 32 7.07 -6.05 15.38
N PHE A 33 5.80 -6.38 15.22
CA PHE A 33 5.19 -7.44 16.01
C PHE A 33 5.69 -8.80 15.51
N HIS A 34 6.61 -9.40 16.26
CA HIS A 34 7.14 -10.72 15.93
C HIS A 34 6.23 -11.83 16.46
N LEU A 35 6.10 -12.91 15.70
CA LEU A 35 5.27 -14.06 16.06
C LEU A 35 5.64 -14.65 17.44
N TYR A 36 6.91 -14.59 17.81
CA TYR A 36 7.41 -15.10 19.09
C TYR A 36 7.19 -14.14 20.27
N ASN A 37 6.71 -12.93 20.08
CA ASN A 37 6.39 -11.98 21.16
C ASN A 37 5.03 -12.33 21.77
N LEU A 38 4.98 -13.37 22.59
CA LEU A 38 3.76 -13.89 23.21
C LEU A 38 3.02 -12.82 24.01
N TYR A 39 3.75 -11.91 24.64
CA TYR A 39 3.15 -10.79 25.37
C TYR A 39 2.23 -9.92 24.49
N TYR A 40 2.61 -9.62 23.25
CA TYR A 40 1.80 -8.78 22.34
C TYR A 40 0.53 -9.47 21.83
N TRP A 41 0.46 -10.81 21.94
CA TRP A 41 -0.76 -11.55 21.62
C TRP A 41 -1.83 -11.35 22.69
N ILE A 42 -1.42 -11.19 23.95
CA ILE A 42 -2.32 -10.97 25.08
C ILE A 42 -2.60 -9.48 25.25
N TRP A 43 -1.55 -8.67 25.30
CA TRP A 43 -1.58 -7.20 25.48
C TRP A 43 -0.82 -6.49 24.38
N PRO A 44 -1.49 -6.19 23.22
CA PRO A 44 -0.83 -5.41 22.16
C PRO A 44 -0.50 -4.02 22.70
N CYS A 45 0.77 -3.68 22.70
CA CYS A 45 1.29 -2.47 23.34
C CYS A 45 1.04 -1.17 22.51
N GLY A 46 0.53 -1.28 21.30
CA GLY A 46 0.49 -0.15 20.40
C GLY A 46 1.88 0.21 19.90
N ILE A 47 2.37 1.42 20.19
CA ILE A 47 3.72 1.85 19.79
C ILE A 47 4.77 1.02 20.54
N ILE A 48 5.64 0.32 19.78
CA ILE A 48 6.70 -0.54 20.33
C ILE A 48 7.87 0.29 20.86
N GLN A 49 8.26 1.34 20.12
CA GLN A 49 9.39 2.20 20.45
C GLN A 49 8.99 3.66 20.44
N HIS A 50 8.85 4.26 21.62
CA HIS A 50 8.40 5.66 21.78
C HIS A 50 9.51 6.68 21.47
N GLY A 51 10.75 6.42 21.89
CA GLY A 51 11.90 7.29 21.69
C GLY A 51 12.47 7.23 20.28
N LEU A 52 13.45 8.09 19.99
CA LEU A 52 14.25 7.99 18.77
C LEU A 52 15.03 6.67 18.77
N PRO A 53 15.01 5.88 17.69
CA PRO A 53 15.74 4.63 17.63
C PRO A 53 17.25 4.83 17.74
N PRO A 54 18.02 3.85 18.26
CA PRO A 54 19.48 3.93 18.27
C PRO A 54 20.04 3.82 16.84
N LYS A 55 21.22 4.38 16.61
CA LYS A 55 21.94 4.14 15.33
C LYS A 55 22.54 2.74 15.37
N THR A 56 21.96 1.82 14.62
CA THR A 56 22.43 0.44 14.47
C THR A 56 23.32 0.29 13.24
N LYS A 57 23.87 -0.91 13.00
CA LYS A 57 24.62 -1.25 11.76
C LYS A 57 23.83 -1.05 10.46
N PHE A 58 22.51 -0.91 10.54
CA PHE A 58 21.62 -0.64 9.40
C PHE A 58 21.43 0.87 9.16
N TYR A 59 21.87 1.73 10.05
CA TYR A 59 21.87 3.17 9.82
C TYR A 59 22.96 3.56 8.82
N GLU A 60 22.58 4.27 7.76
CA GLU A 60 23.49 4.77 6.74
C GLU A 60 23.42 6.30 6.68
N ALA A 61 24.48 6.97 7.14
CA ALA A 61 24.53 8.43 7.21
C ALA A 61 24.45 9.10 5.82
N LYS A 62 24.82 8.39 4.75
CA LYS A 62 24.74 8.90 3.37
C LYS A 62 23.32 8.93 2.80
N VAL A 63 22.33 8.40 3.51
CA VAL A 63 20.91 8.49 3.12
C VAL A 63 20.38 9.88 3.46
N LEU A 64 20.06 10.64 2.42
CA LEU A 64 19.44 11.96 2.54
C LEU A 64 17.93 11.79 2.71
N THR A 65 17.40 12.10 3.88
CA THR A 65 15.96 12.11 4.17
C THR A 65 15.49 13.53 4.43
N LYS A 66 14.40 13.94 3.77
CA LYS A 66 13.75 15.25 3.98
C LYS A 66 12.25 15.12 3.71
N LYS A 67 11.49 16.15 4.08
CA LYS A 67 10.13 16.33 3.64
C LYS A 67 10.09 16.42 2.11
N TRP A 68 9.03 15.89 1.51
CA TRP A 68 8.87 15.91 0.05
C TRP A 68 9.02 17.32 -0.55
N GLN A 69 8.42 18.31 0.08
CA GLN A 69 8.45 19.70 -0.38
C GLN A 69 9.85 20.31 -0.39
N ASP A 70 10.75 19.87 0.52
CA ASP A 70 12.10 20.40 0.69
C ASP A 70 13.12 19.83 -0.31
N PHE A 71 12.69 18.92 -1.17
CA PHE A 71 13.52 18.40 -2.25
C PHE A 71 13.43 19.29 -3.49
N SER A 72 14.58 19.57 -4.11
CA SER A 72 14.65 20.27 -5.40
C SER A 72 14.00 19.44 -6.52
N THR A 73 13.53 20.14 -7.56
CA THR A 73 12.93 19.52 -8.76
C THR A 73 13.90 18.53 -9.43
N GLU A 74 15.21 18.82 -9.41
CA GLU A 74 16.25 17.93 -9.93
C GLU A 74 16.29 16.61 -9.17
N LYS A 75 16.32 16.64 -7.82
CA LYS A 75 16.33 15.41 -7.01
C LYS A 75 15.06 14.60 -7.13
N LYS A 76 13.90 15.25 -7.27
CA LYS A 76 12.63 14.59 -7.58
C LYS A 76 12.67 13.93 -8.98
N ALA A 77 13.32 14.56 -9.95
CA ALA A 77 13.49 13.96 -11.28
C ALA A 77 14.40 12.72 -11.22
N LEU A 78 15.50 12.77 -10.47
CA LEU A 78 16.37 11.60 -10.25
C LEU A 78 15.63 10.45 -9.54
N PHE A 79 14.81 10.77 -8.55
CA PHE A 79 13.91 9.79 -7.91
C PHE A 79 12.99 9.14 -8.93
N TYR A 80 12.29 9.93 -9.75
CA TYR A 80 11.41 9.40 -10.80
C TYR A 80 12.14 8.48 -11.78
N THR A 81 13.34 8.87 -12.20
CA THR A 81 14.17 8.05 -13.10
C THR A 81 14.50 6.69 -12.48
N LEU A 82 14.83 6.65 -11.18
CA LEU A 82 15.05 5.38 -10.46
C LEU A 82 13.77 4.54 -10.44
N ILE A 83 12.62 5.14 -10.09
CA ILE A 83 11.34 4.43 -10.01
C ILE A 83 10.96 3.86 -11.38
N LYS A 84 10.94 4.70 -12.42
CA LYS A 84 10.59 4.28 -13.79
C LYS A 84 11.48 3.15 -14.32
N GLY A 85 12.77 3.17 -13.99
CA GLY A 85 13.73 2.20 -14.49
C GLY A 85 13.82 0.89 -13.71
N HIS A 86 13.44 0.88 -12.42
CA HIS A 86 13.82 -0.23 -11.53
C HIS A 86 12.72 -0.71 -10.57
N PHE A 87 11.61 0.03 -10.41
CA PHE A 87 10.48 -0.37 -9.57
C PHE A 87 9.50 -1.21 -10.40
N LEU A 88 9.12 -2.42 -9.92
CA LEU A 88 8.20 -3.35 -10.58
C LEU A 88 8.42 -3.42 -12.11
N ASN A 89 9.67 -3.51 -12.52
CA ASN A 89 10.06 -3.56 -13.92
C ASN A 89 10.76 -4.89 -14.21
N GLU A 90 9.95 -5.92 -14.46
CA GLU A 90 10.35 -7.29 -14.79
C GLU A 90 9.91 -7.65 -16.21
N LYS A 91 10.19 -8.89 -16.65
CA LYS A 91 9.86 -9.30 -18.04
C LYS A 91 8.37 -9.25 -18.35
N LYS A 92 7.53 -9.69 -17.40
CA LYS A 92 6.07 -9.79 -17.58
C LYS A 92 5.29 -8.60 -17.02
N GLU A 93 5.86 -7.91 -16.05
CA GLU A 93 5.25 -6.79 -15.33
C GLU A 93 6.04 -5.50 -15.60
N LYS A 94 5.36 -4.49 -16.09
CA LYS A 94 5.98 -3.19 -16.40
C LYS A 94 5.20 -2.05 -15.73
N TYR A 95 5.83 -1.46 -14.73
CA TYR A 95 5.36 -0.22 -14.15
C TYR A 95 5.87 0.95 -14.98
N ASN A 96 4.97 1.66 -15.65
CA ASN A 96 5.32 2.77 -16.54
C ASN A 96 4.43 4.00 -16.28
N PRO A 97 4.49 4.60 -15.09
CA PRO A 97 3.69 5.78 -14.77
C PRO A 97 4.23 7.01 -15.50
N PRO A 98 3.37 7.95 -15.89
CA PRO A 98 3.81 9.30 -16.23
C PRO A 98 4.37 9.98 -14.96
N LYS A 99 5.24 10.97 -15.13
CA LYS A 99 5.94 11.63 -14.01
C LYS A 99 4.98 12.21 -12.97
N HIS A 100 3.91 12.85 -13.40
CA HIS A 100 2.91 13.41 -12.49
C HIS A 100 2.24 12.34 -11.63
N ALA A 101 1.94 11.16 -12.18
CA ALA A 101 1.30 10.08 -11.43
C ALA A 101 2.13 9.58 -10.24
N VAL A 102 3.47 9.64 -10.33
CA VAL A 102 4.35 9.33 -9.17
C VAL A 102 4.39 10.49 -8.19
N MET A 103 4.42 11.75 -8.69
CA MET A 103 4.58 12.94 -7.85
C MET A 103 3.32 13.29 -7.08
N ASP A 104 2.15 13.10 -7.70
CA ASP A 104 0.86 13.54 -7.16
C ASP A 104 0.46 12.80 -5.87
N TYR A 105 0.96 11.59 -5.65
CA TYR A 105 0.73 10.86 -4.40
C TYR A 105 1.29 11.57 -3.14
N PHE A 106 2.19 12.54 -3.29
CA PHE A 106 2.82 13.26 -2.18
C PHE A 106 2.25 14.66 -1.95
N HIS A 107 1.21 15.05 -2.70
CA HIS A 107 0.55 16.34 -2.60
C HIS A 107 -0.79 16.26 -1.84
N ALA A 108 -1.28 17.43 -1.41
CA ALA A 108 -2.58 17.61 -0.76
C ALA A 108 -2.79 16.80 0.54
N HIS A 109 -1.72 16.52 1.26
CA HIS A 109 -1.77 15.94 2.60
C HIS A 109 -1.72 17.03 3.69
N ASN A 110 -2.41 16.81 4.81
CA ASN A 110 -2.34 17.69 5.98
C ASN A 110 -1.06 17.50 6.80
N ARG A 111 -0.36 16.38 6.61
CA ARG A 111 0.94 16.08 7.20
C ARG A 111 2.00 15.92 6.09
N ASN A 112 3.27 16.04 6.48
CA ASN A 112 4.36 15.97 5.51
C ASN A 112 4.60 14.53 5.04
N SER A 113 4.74 14.34 3.72
CA SER A 113 5.34 13.15 3.13
C SER A 113 6.86 13.25 3.21
N HIS A 114 7.56 12.11 3.30
CA HIS A 114 9.02 12.07 3.37
C HIS A 114 9.60 11.26 2.20
N LEU A 115 10.76 11.70 1.75
CA LEU A 115 11.57 11.01 0.74
C LEU A 115 12.97 10.77 1.28
N SER A 116 13.48 9.57 1.09
CA SER A 116 14.88 9.21 1.33
C SER A 116 15.55 8.83 0.02
N LEU A 117 16.73 9.37 -0.22
CA LEU A 117 17.56 9.06 -1.39
C LEU A 117 18.97 8.68 -0.94
N GLN A 118 19.52 7.66 -1.56
CA GLN A 118 20.93 7.29 -1.45
C GLN A 118 21.60 7.47 -2.80
N PHE A 119 22.72 8.16 -2.82
CA PHE A 119 23.48 8.47 -4.02
C PHE A 119 24.76 7.65 -4.09
N GLU A 120 25.12 7.26 -5.30
CA GLU A 120 26.47 6.82 -5.65
C GLU A 120 27.18 8.00 -6.32
N LEU A 121 28.41 8.27 -5.86
CA LEU A 121 29.30 9.23 -6.49
C LEU A 121 30.12 8.48 -7.54
N SER A 122 29.85 8.70 -8.82
CA SER A 122 30.73 8.23 -9.89
C SER A 122 31.79 9.31 -10.13
N PRO A 123 33.09 8.95 -10.12
CA PRO A 123 34.12 9.87 -10.60
C PRO A 123 33.80 10.23 -12.07
N ALA A 124 33.93 11.48 -12.42
CA ALA A 124 33.80 11.92 -13.79
C ALA A 124 34.85 11.18 -14.66
N THR A 125 34.40 10.56 -15.73
CA THR A 125 35.26 9.90 -16.70
C THR A 125 36.37 10.83 -17.20
N ASN A 126 37.55 10.29 -17.44
CA ASN A 126 38.87 10.87 -17.70
C ASN A 126 39.01 12.02 -18.74
N ASN A 127 37.98 12.83 -18.96
CA ASN A 127 38.11 14.05 -19.76
C ASN A 127 38.59 15.19 -18.87
N LYS A 128 39.86 15.53 -18.92
CA LYS A 128 40.54 16.59 -18.14
C LYS A 128 39.86 17.99 -18.13
N ARG A 129 38.90 18.24 -19.03
CA ARG A 129 38.13 19.50 -19.10
C ARG A 129 36.81 19.47 -18.30
N LEU A 130 36.39 18.30 -17.72
CA LEU A 130 35.16 18.12 -16.95
C LEU A 130 35.42 17.63 -15.53
N SER A 131 36.64 17.81 -15.00
CA SER A 131 37.16 17.16 -13.78
C SER A 131 36.45 17.50 -12.47
N ASN A 132 35.44 18.38 -12.46
CA ASN A 132 34.73 18.78 -11.24
C ASN A 132 33.23 18.45 -11.20
N LYS A 133 32.69 17.74 -12.19
CA LYS A 133 31.29 17.30 -12.16
C LYS A 133 31.19 15.86 -11.68
N THR A 134 30.94 15.65 -10.41
CA THR A 134 30.52 14.36 -9.87
C THR A 134 29.07 14.08 -10.32
N PHE A 135 28.87 13.08 -11.18
CA PHE A 135 27.54 12.61 -11.52
C PHE A 135 26.93 11.87 -10.31
N LYS A 136 25.89 12.42 -9.71
CA LYS A 136 25.15 11.78 -8.62
C LYS A 136 24.09 10.86 -9.21
N LYS A 137 24.29 9.56 -9.07
CA LYS A 137 23.30 8.55 -9.43
C LYS A 137 22.51 8.13 -8.19
N VAL A 138 21.18 8.10 -8.26
CA VAL A 138 20.36 7.55 -7.17
C VAL A 138 20.36 6.02 -7.28
N ILE A 139 20.82 5.35 -6.22
CA ILE A 139 20.92 3.88 -6.16
C ILE A 139 19.85 3.24 -5.30
N SER A 140 19.26 3.97 -4.35
CA SER A 140 18.10 3.52 -3.62
C SER A 140 17.21 4.69 -3.20
N ALA A 141 15.91 4.45 -3.11
CA ALA A 141 14.92 5.41 -2.66
C ALA A 141 13.85 4.72 -1.80
N MET A 142 13.27 5.49 -0.89
CA MET A 142 12.09 5.11 -0.11
C MET A 142 11.26 6.35 0.16
N THR A 143 9.94 6.21 0.07
CA THR A 143 9.00 7.30 0.37
C THR A 143 7.98 6.84 1.39
N THR A 144 7.49 7.82 2.15
CA THR A 144 6.31 7.64 3.00
C THR A 144 5.35 8.80 2.85
N ARG A 145 4.05 8.52 2.94
CA ARG A 145 2.98 9.53 2.94
C ARG A 145 1.97 9.26 4.04
N PRO A 146 1.32 10.32 4.56
CA PRO A 146 0.41 10.20 5.69
C PRO A 146 -0.87 9.45 5.34
N LEU A 147 -1.30 8.57 6.25
CA LEU A 147 -2.65 8.01 6.32
C LEU A 147 -3.17 8.13 7.75
N ASN A 148 -4.48 8.04 7.90
CA ASN A 148 -5.16 7.94 9.18
C ASN A 148 -5.71 6.52 9.32
N ALA A 149 -5.43 5.87 10.43
CA ALA A 149 -5.97 4.57 10.78
C ALA A 149 -6.94 4.68 11.95
N LEU A 150 -8.04 3.97 11.86
CA LEU A 150 -8.97 3.73 12.94
C LEU A 150 -8.99 2.22 13.20
N LEU A 151 -8.45 1.80 14.33
CA LEU A 151 -8.30 0.40 14.72
C LEU A 151 -9.21 0.14 15.93
N ASN A 152 -10.36 -0.52 15.74
CA ASN A 152 -11.39 -0.66 16.78
C ASN A 152 -11.65 0.66 17.53
N ASN A 153 -11.95 1.73 16.77
CA ASN A 153 -12.20 3.09 17.26
C ASN A 153 -10.96 3.85 17.80
N ASN A 154 -9.79 3.23 17.89
CA ASN A 154 -8.56 3.91 18.28
C ASN A 154 -7.91 4.60 17.06
N LYS A 155 -7.77 5.93 17.14
CA LYS A 155 -7.16 6.73 16.08
C LYS A 155 -5.64 6.60 16.13
N VAL A 156 -5.03 6.17 15.05
CA VAL A 156 -3.57 6.06 14.88
C VAL A 156 -3.14 6.79 13.62
N LYS A 157 -2.15 7.68 13.75
CA LYS A 157 -1.50 8.31 12.59
C LYS A 157 -0.46 7.35 12.05
N VAL A 158 -0.56 6.97 10.80
CA VAL A 158 0.38 6.07 10.14
C VAL A 158 0.98 6.75 8.92
N ASP A 159 2.20 6.37 8.56
CA ASP A 159 2.85 6.82 7.32
C ASP A 159 3.01 5.60 6.39
N TYR A 160 2.36 5.64 5.23
CA TYR A 160 2.36 4.53 4.28
C TYR A 160 3.64 4.53 3.45
N VAL A 161 4.30 3.37 3.38
CA VAL A 161 5.48 3.16 2.56
C VAL A 161 5.06 2.86 1.12
N ASP A 162 5.37 3.78 0.20
CA ASP A 162 5.06 3.59 -1.21
C ASP A 162 6.24 2.98 -1.99
N PHE A 163 7.19 3.83 -2.38
CA PHE A 163 8.27 3.45 -3.28
C PHE A 163 9.54 3.05 -2.50
N LEU A 164 9.66 1.77 -2.19
CA LEU A 164 10.94 1.20 -1.78
C LEU A 164 11.62 0.61 -3.01
N CYS A 165 12.64 1.27 -3.53
CA CYS A 165 13.32 0.86 -4.74
C CYS A 165 14.84 0.86 -4.58
N VAL A 166 15.48 -0.20 -5.08
CA VAL A 166 16.94 -0.31 -5.21
C VAL A 166 17.28 -0.58 -6.67
N HIS A 167 18.22 0.20 -7.19
CA HIS A 167 18.73 0.04 -8.55
C HIS A 167 19.18 -1.40 -8.82
N LYS A 168 18.83 -1.97 -9.97
CA LYS A 168 19.04 -3.40 -10.29
C LYS A 168 20.48 -3.87 -10.05
N SER A 169 21.48 -3.09 -10.43
CA SER A 169 22.91 -3.45 -10.24
C SER A 169 23.39 -3.40 -8.77
N HIS A 170 22.57 -2.85 -7.87
CA HIS A 170 22.89 -2.69 -6.44
C HIS A 170 22.02 -3.57 -5.53
N ARG A 171 21.16 -4.40 -6.10
CA ARG A 171 20.36 -5.37 -5.35
C ARG A 171 21.22 -6.43 -4.67
N LYS A 172 20.70 -7.08 -3.63
CA LYS A 172 21.38 -8.10 -2.81
C LYS A 172 22.62 -7.62 -2.05
N LYS A 173 22.90 -6.31 -2.00
CA LYS A 173 24.01 -5.68 -1.24
C LYS A 173 23.56 -5.06 0.10
N GLY A 174 22.37 -5.40 0.62
CA GLY A 174 21.83 -4.88 1.89
C GLY A 174 21.33 -3.44 1.85
N LEU A 175 21.28 -2.78 0.68
CA LEU A 175 20.85 -1.37 0.58
C LEU A 175 19.40 -1.14 0.98
N ALA A 176 18.50 -2.10 0.68
CA ALA A 176 17.10 -2.01 1.11
C ALA A 176 16.98 -1.93 2.64
N GLN A 177 17.75 -2.74 3.37
CA GLN A 177 17.77 -2.73 4.82
C GLN A 177 18.29 -1.39 5.38
N LYS A 178 19.35 -0.87 4.75
CA LYS A 178 19.95 0.42 5.14
C LYS A 178 19.00 1.58 4.90
N ILE A 179 18.35 1.64 3.73
CA ILE A 179 17.44 2.75 3.45
C ILE A 179 16.16 2.69 4.29
N ILE A 180 15.61 1.49 4.58
CA ILE A 180 14.46 1.33 5.47
C ILE A 180 14.78 1.89 6.85
N TYR A 181 15.90 1.45 7.44
CA TYR A 181 16.26 1.88 8.78
C TYR A 181 16.63 3.35 8.86
N SER A 182 17.38 3.85 7.88
CA SER A 182 17.76 5.27 7.84
C SER A 182 16.56 6.18 7.59
N HIS A 183 15.61 5.77 6.75
CA HIS A 183 14.35 6.48 6.57
C HIS A 183 13.55 6.54 7.87
N TYR A 184 13.39 5.40 8.56
CA TYR A 184 12.72 5.34 9.86
C TYR A 184 13.37 6.26 10.90
N PHE A 185 14.70 6.20 11.03
CA PHE A 185 15.45 7.03 11.98
C PHE A 185 15.30 8.52 11.66
N ASN A 186 15.59 8.91 10.42
CA ASN A 186 15.66 10.31 10.00
C ASN A 186 14.29 10.97 9.95
N SER A 187 13.24 10.26 9.47
CA SER A 187 11.88 10.80 9.44
C SER A 187 11.34 11.03 10.85
N ARG A 188 11.63 10.14 11.80
CA ARG A 188 11.26 10.34 13.22
C ARG A 188 12.01 11.51 13.86
N LYS A 189 13.28 11.70 13.52
CA LYS A 189 14.03 12.88 13.93
C LYS A 189 13.39 14.16 13.40
N ASP A 190 12.80 14.13 12.20
CA ASP A 190 12.06 15.22 11.56
C ASP A 190 10.57 15.27 11.97
N LYS A 191 10.22 14.68 13.13
CA LYS A 191 8.86 14.66 13.71
C LYS A 191 7.79 14.03 12.82
N ALA A 192 8.15 13.07 11.96
CA ALA A 192 7.19 12.20 11.30
C ALA A 192 6.43 11.31 12.31
N GLY A 193 5.32 10.74 11.89
CA GLY A 193 4.58 9.78 12.70
C GLY A 193 5.45 8.60 13.13
N PRO A 194 5.22 8.02 14.31
CA PRO A 194 6.06 6.93 14.82
C PRO A 194 5.74 5.57 14.15
N VAL A 195 4.60 5.46 13.47
CA VAL A 195 4.07 4.19 12.94
C VAL A 195 4.08 4.22 11.42
N PHE A 196 4.57 3.13 10.81
CA PHE A 196 4.56 2.98 9.36
C PHE A 196 3.71 1.77 8.97
N LEU A 197 3.01 1.91 7.84
CA LEU A 197 2.24 0.85 7.20
C LEU A 197 2.94 0.48 5.89
N PHE A 198 3.15 -0.80 5.65
CA PHE A 198 3.68 -1.28 4.38
C PHE A 198 2.94 -2.50 3.87
N LYS A 199 2.85 -2.61 2.55
CA LYS A 199 2.26 -3.74 1.84
C LYS A 199 3.38 -4.66 1.36
N ARG A 200 3.15 -5.96 1.41
CA ARG A 200 4.09 -6.95 0.89
C ARG A 200 3.36 -8.08 0.20
N GLU A 201 3.95 -8.51 -0.89
CA GLU A 201 3.58 -9.70 -1.63
C GLU A 201 4.30 -10.93 -1.07
N GLY A 202 3.65 -12.10 -1.11
CA GLY A 202 4.20 -13.38 -0.71
C GLY A 202 4.14 -13.65 0.79
N ASN A 203 4.63 -14.84 1.18
CA ASN A 203 4.57 -15.33 2.55
C ASN A 203 5.60 -14.65 3.44
N ILE A 204 5.16 -14.21 4.62
CA ILE A 204 6.02 -13.69 5.69
C ILE A 204 5.77 -14.53 6.94
N ASN A 205 6.79 -15.25 7.35
CA ASN A 205 6.60 -16.36 8.27
C ASN A 205 6.79 -16.02 9.76
N PHE A 206 7.20 -14.79 10.12
CA PHE A 206 7.59 -14.47 11.51
C PHE A 206 7.23 -13.07 12.01
N ILE A 207 6.70 -12.22 11.14
CA ILE A 207 6.12 -10.92 11.52
C ILE A 207 4.60 -11.04 11.44
N VAL A 208 3.92 -10.60 12.48
CA VAL A 208 2.46 -10.62 12.54
C VAL A 208 1.90 -9.52 11.63
N PRO A 209 1.10 -9.87 10.62
CA PRO A 209 0.50 -8.90 9.72
C PRO A 209 -0.69 -8.21 10.38
N LEU A 210 -1.03 -7.00 9.90
CA LEU A 210 -2.29 -6.34 10.22
C LEU A 210 -3.48 -7.10 9.60
N THR A 211 -3.31 -7.53 8.35
CA THR A 211 -4.26 -8.40 7.64
C THR A 211 -3.54 -9.14 6.51
N VAL A 212 -4.02 -10.36 6.21
CA VAL A 212 -3.55 -11.18 5.09
C VAL A 212 -4.72 -11.44 4.15
N TYR A 213 -4.52 -11.24 2.86
CA TYR A 213 -5.54 -11.46 1.85
C TYR A 213 -4.91 -11.97 0.55
N THR A 214 -5.73 -12.29 -0.43
CA THR A 214 -5.28 -12.68 -1.75
C THR A 214 -5.76 -11.64 -2.77
N ALA A 215 -4.89 -11.17 -3.63
CA ALA A 215 -5.25 -10.44 -4.83
C ALA A 215 -5.53 -11.44 -5.95
N TYR A 216 -6.65 -11.28 -6.63
CA TYR A 216 -7.06 -12.09 -7.78
C TYR A 216 -7.06 -11.24 -9.03
N VAL A 217 -6.65 -11.84 -10.13
CA VAL A 217 -6.57 -11.15 -11.42
C VAL A 217 -7.50 -11.80 -12.42
N PHE A 218 -8.44 -11.00 -12.93
CA PHE A 218 -9.47 -11.44 -13.87
C PHE A 218 -9.32 -10.76 -15.23
N PRO A 219 -9.58 -11.45 -16.35
CA PRO A 219 -9.72 -10.83 -17.66
C PRO A 219 -11.02 -10.06 -17.72
N LEU A 220 -10.98 -8.83 -18.25
CA LEU A 220 -12.17 -7.97 -18.33
C LEU A 220 -13.01 -8.16 -19.58
N LYS A 221 -12.59 -8.99 -20.54
CA LYS A 221 -13.29 -9.17 -21.83
C LYS A 221 -14.81 -9.36 -21.66
N ASN A 222 -15.22 -10.20 -20.70
CA ASN A 222 -16.64 -10.53 -20.46
C ASN A 222 -17.33 -9.57 -19.45
N LEU A 223 -16.60 -8.61 -18.88
CA LEU A 223 -17.10 -7.68 -17.88
C LEU A 223 -17.30 -6.26 -18.42
N LYS A 224 -16.89 -6.00 -19.68
CA LYS A 224 -16.98 -4.68 -20.33
C LYS A 224 -18.36 -4.30 -20.85
N HIS A 225 -19.37 -5.15 -20.66
CA HIS A 225 -20.74 -4.84 -21.06
C HIS A 225 -21.59 -4.51 -19.83
N PRO A 226 -22.46 -3.50 -19.90
CA PRO A 226 -23.31 -3.13 -18.78
C PRO A 226 -24.25 -4.27 -18.41
N ASN A 227 -24.64 -4.33 -17.14
CA ASN A 227 -25.68 -5.24 -16.70
C ASN A 227 -27.04 -4.57 -16.93
N LEU A 228 -27.83 -5.12 -17.86
CA LEU A 228 -29.17 -4.63 -18.20
C LEU A 228 -30.24 -5.00 -17.17
N GLU A 229 -29.93 -5.94 -16.23
CA GLU A 229 -30.85 -6.34 -15.17
C GLU A 229 -30.82 -5.39 -13.94
N LEU A 230 -30.03 -4.32 -14.01
CA LEU A 230 -30.01 -3.34 -12.93
C LEU A 230 -31.33 -2.58 -12.91
N PRO A 231 -32.03 -2.46 -11.75
CA PRO A 231 -33.28 -1.71 -11.67
C PRO A 231 -33.12 -0.25 -12.15
N ASN A 232 -34.13 0.29 -12.80
CA ASN A 232 -34.10 1.64 -13.41
C ASN A 232 -33.83 2.77 -12.38
N ASN A 233 -34.15 2.54 -11.12
CA ASN A 233 -33.93 3.50 -10.03
C ASN A 233 -32.50 3.42 -9.44
N ILE A 234 -31.65 2.52 -9.96
CA ILE A 234 -30.25 2.35 -9.55
C ILE A 234 -29.34 2.96 -10.61
N ILE A 235 -28.54 3.94 -10.22
CA ILE A 235 -27.62 4.65 -11.10
C ILE A 235 -26.19 4.58 -10.54
N CYS A 236 -25.22 4.29 -11.41
CA CYS A 236 -23.80 4.34 -11.07
C CYS A 236 -23.22 5.70 -11.46
N HIS A 237 -22.72 6.45 -10.51
CA HIS A 237 -22.05 7.72 -10.73
C HIS A 237 -20.54 7.59 -10.56
N LEU A 238 -19.80 8.09 -11.54
CA LEU A 238 -18.38 8.33 -11.36
C LEU A 238 -18.17 9.63 -10.61
N ILE A 239 -17.45 9.56 -9.48
CA ILE A 239 -17.16 10.72 -8.66
C ILE A 239 -16.06 11.57 -9.29
N ASN A 240 -16.28 12.86 -9.31
CA ASN A 240 -15.38 13.91 -9.76
C ASN A 240 -15.43 15.11 -8.82
N ASN A 241 -14.78 16.21 -9.15
CA ASN A 241 -14.74 17.39 -8.27
C ASN A 241 -16.10 18.03 -8.01
N SER A 242 -17.05 17.97 -8.96
CA SER A 242 -18.37 18.63 -8.84
C SER A 242 -19.33 17.84 -7.94
N ASN A 243 -19.26 16.51 -7.93
CA ASN A 243 -20.13 15.64 -7.15
C ASN A 243 -19.42 14.94 -5.98
N PHE A 244 -18.21 15.35 -5.63
CA PHE A 244 -17.41 14.74 -4.55
C PHE A 244 -18.12 14.79 -3.17
N ALA A 245 -19.02 15.75 -2.96
CA ALA A 245 -19.81 15.87 -1.73
C ALA A 245 -20.63 14.59 -1.46
N LEU A 246 -21.20 13.97 -2.49
CA LEU A 246 -21.97 12.72 -2.36
C LEU A 246 -21.12 11.60 -1.73
N PHE A 247 -19.89 11.44 -2.21
CA PHE A 247 -18.96 10.45 -1.65
C PHE A 247 -18.51 10.84 -0.23
N SER A 248 -18.23 12.12 0.04
CA SER A 248 -17.71 12.53 1.35
C SER A 248 -18.71 12.28 2.48
N HIS A 249 -20.00 12.44 2.24
CA HIS A 249 -21.04 12.08 3.21
C HIS A 249 -21.11 10.56 3.44
N PHE A 250 -21.10 9.79 2.37
CA PHE A 250 -21.13 8.32 2.45
C PHE A 250 -19.86 7.74 3.09
N PHE A 251 -18.74 8.40 2.93
CA PHE A 251 -17.45 7.99 3.48
C PHE A 251 -17.43 7.95 5.02
N GLU A 252 -18.12 8.85 5.68
CA GLU A 252 -18.24 8.84 7.15
C GLU A 252 -19.12 7.67 7.64
N GLU A 253 -20.07 7.23 6.83
CA GLU A 253 -20.84 6.02 7.10
C GLU A 253 -19.97 4.76 6.92
N ILE A 254 -19.24 4.65 5.80
CA ILE A 254 -18.33 3.54 5.54
C ILE A 254 -17.37 3.33 6.70
N LYS A 255 -16.82 4.42 7.24
CA LYS A 255 -15.86 4.41 8.33
C LYS A 255 -16.38 3.75 9.61
N LYS A 256 -17.69 3.81 9.85
CA LYS A 256 -18.33 3.20 11.04
C LYS A 256 -18.52 1.69 10.90
N ASN A 257 -18.46 1.16 9.68
CA ASN A 257 -18.80 -0.23 9.39
C ASN A 257 -17.59 -1.18 9.38
N PHE A 258 -16.37 -0.66 9.51
CA PHE A 258 -15.16 -1.48 9.52
C PHE A 258 -14.38 -1.36 10.83
N LYS A 259 -13.93 -2.49 11.37
CA LYS A 259 -13.09 -2.52 12.58
C LYS A 259 -11.70 -1.92 12.35
N CYS A 260 -11.20 -2.04 11.11
CA CYS A 260 -9.95 -1.44 10.67
C CYS A 260 -10.24 -0.56 9.44
N PHE A 261 -10.16 0.74 9.61
CA PHE A 261 -10.38 1.70 8.53
C PHE A 261 -9.11 2.55 8.34
N ILE A 262 -8.49 2.48 7.17
CA ILE A 262 -7.26 3.21 6.86
C ILE A 262 -7.46 3.99 5.56
N SER A 263 -7.23 5.29 5.62
CA SER A 263 -7.36 6.18 4.46
C SER A 263 -6.52 7.44 4.61
N PRO A 264 -6.17 8.09 3.51
CA PRO A 264 -5.73 9.47 3.55
C PRO A 264 -6.89 10.40 3.92
N GLU A 265 -6.61 11.66 4.09
CA GLU A 265 -7.63 12.70 4.26
C GLU A 265 -8.48 12.85 2.98
N LEU A 266 -9.74 13.28 3.15
CA LEU A 266 -10.66 13.52 2.02
C LEU A 266 -10.10 14.51 0.99
N SER A 267 -9.30 15.50 1.45
CA SER A 267 -8.60 16.45 0.57
C SER A 267 -7.66 15.74 -0.42
N HIS A 268 -6.89 14.76 0.09
CA HIS A 268 -6.00 13.97 -0.76
C HIS A 268 -6.77 13.01 -1.67
N ILE A 269 -7.84 12.37 -1.19
CA ILE A 269 -8.72 11.53 -2.02
C ILE A 269 -9.28 12.36 -3.17
N LYS A 270 -9.84 13.56 -2.88
CA LYS A 270 -10.36 14.48 -3.90
C LYS A 270 -9.28 14.87 -4.92
N TYR A 271 -8.07 15.14 -4.44
CA TYR A 271 -6.94 15.44 -5.29
C TYR A 271 -6.59 14.27 -6.23
N LEU A 272 -6.48 13.04 -5.71
CA LEU A 272 -6.20 11.86 -6.54
C LEU A 272 -7.31 11.57 -7.57
N VAL A 273 -8.57 11.79 -7.21
CA VAL A 273 -9.71 11.71 -8.13
C VAL A 273 -9.55 12.74 -9.26
N SER A 274 -9.21 13.99 -8.93
CA SER A 274 -8.99 15.05 -9.94
C SER A 274 -7.85 14.74 -10.90
N LYS A 275 -6.85 13.97 -10.43
CA LYS A 275 -5.68 13.53 -11.22
C LYS A 275 -5.89 12.20 -11.94
N LYS A 276 -7.07 11.59 -11.84
CA LYS A 276 -7.39 10.28 -12.43
C LYS A 276 -6.44 9.15 -11.97
N LEU A 277 -5.95 9.24 -10.74
CA LEU A 277 -5.15 8.21 -10.09
C LEU A 277 -6.03 7.30 -9.25
N LEU A 278 -7.13 7.84 -8.72
CA LEU A 278 -8.17 7.13 -7.99
C LEU A 278 -9.51 7.38 -8.69
N PHE A 279 -10.32 6.33 -8.83
CA PHE A 279 -11.67 6.40 -9.38
C PHE A 279 -12.63 5.86 -8.33
N ILE A 280 -13.68 6.61 -8.07
CA ILE A 280 -14.72 6.23 -7.12
C ILE A 280 -16.02 6.15 -7.88
N CYS A 281 -16.59 4.95 -7.93
CA CYS A 281 -17.92 4.73 -8.46
C CYS A 281 -18.90 4.59 -7.30
N LEU A 282 -19.89 5.48 -7.25
CA LEU A 282 -20.96 5.49 -6.25
C LEU A 282 -22.24 4.96 -6.88
N VAL A 283 -22.85 3.99 -6.22
CA VAL A 283 -24.14 3.44 -6.64
C VAL A 283 -25.23 4.10 -5.83
N MET A 284 -26.19 4.70 -6.52
CA MET A 284 -27.28 5.47 -5.94
C MET A 284 -28.60 4.78 -6.21
N GLN A 285 -29.49 4.76 -5.22
CA GLN A 285 -30.91 4.48 -5.37
C GLN A 285 -31.68 5.80 -5.14
N GLY A 286 -32.14 6.38 -6.22
CA GLY A 286 -32.64 7.77 -6.16
C GLY A 286 -31.53 8.73 -5.67
N GLN A 287 -31.73 9.35 -4.52
CA GLN A 287 -30.73 10.25 -3.90
C GLN A 287 -29.87 9.57 -2.82
N GLN A 288 -30.13 8.32 -2.48
CA GLN A 288 -29.42 7.60 -1.44
C GLN A 288 -28.24 6.81 -2.00
N PRO A 289 -27.01 7.02 -1.51
CA PRO A 289 -25.89 6.16 -1.84
C PRO A 289 -26.04 4.80 -1.13
N ILE A 290 -25.96 3.71 -1.88
CA ILE A 290 -26.15 2.35 -1.36
C ILE A 290 -24.88 1.48 -1.46
N ALA A 291 -23.95 1.80 -2.39
CA ALA A 291 -22.70 1.11 -2.50
C ALA A 291 -21.62 1.98 -3.14
N THR A 292 -20.37 1.61 -2.96
CA THR A 292 -19.22 2.25 -3.61
C THR A 292 -18.15 1.25 -3.99
N TYR A 293 -17.45 1.54 -5.08
CA TYR A 293 -16.27 0.83 -5.55
C TYR A 293 -15.14 1.83 -5.74
N ILE A 294 -13.98 1.52 -5.18
CA ILE A 294 -12.81 2.38 -5.24
C ILE A 294 -11.72 1.68 -6.04
N TYR A 295 -11.45 2.25 -7.20
CA TYR A 295 -10.45 1.76 -8.14
C TYR A 295 -9.23 2.66 -8.15
N ARG A 296 -8.08 2.05 -8.41
CA ARG A 296 -6.82 2.75 -8.64
C ARG A 296 -6.27 2.42 -10.02
N ASN A 297 -5.69 3.42 -10.69
CA ASN A 297 -4.85 3.17 -11.86
C ASN A 297 -3.43 2.82 -11.37
N PRO A 298 -2.99 1.57 -11.43
CA PRO A 298 -1.67 1.19 -10.95
C PRO A 298 -0.55 1.58 -11.91
N HIS A 299 -0.88 2.05 -13.13
CA HIS A 299 0.08 2.28 -14.22
C HIS A 299 1.00 1.07 -14.50
N THR A 300 0.51 -0.12 -14.21
CA THR A 300 1.20 -1.38 -14.45
C THR A 300 0.51 -2.14 -15.56
N SER A 301 1.29 -2.63 -16.50
CA SER A 301 0.81 -3.54 -17.55
C SER A 301 1.42 -4.93 -17.36
N TYR A 302 0.62 -5.94 -17.65
CA TYR A 302 1.03 -7.35 -17.59
C TYR A 302 0.95 -7.93 -18.99
N GLU A 303 2.11 -8.33 -19.54
CA GLU A 303 2.22 -8.83 -20.92
C GLU A 303 1.56 -7.87 -21.96
N GLY A 304 1.69 -6.56 -21.73
CA GLY A 304 1.12 -5.51 -22.57
C GLY A 304 -0.34 -5.14 -22.28
N LYS A 305 -1.03 -5.89 -21.42
CA LYS A 305 -2.43 -5.63 -21.03
C LYS A 305 -2.49 -4.61 -19.90
N GLN A 306 -3.32 -3.58 -20.07
CA GLN A 306 -3.52 -2.53 -19.08
C GLN A 306 -4.37 -3.01 -17.91
N SER A 307 -3.99 -2.65 -16.70
CA SER A 307 -4.68 -3.07 -15.48
C SER A 307 -5.40 -1.94 -14.76
N VAL A 308 -6.45 -2.31 -14.02
CA VAL A 308 -7.09 -1.51 -12.99
C VAL A 308 -7.15 -2.32 -11.70
N GLU A 309 -6.96 -1.67 -10.56
CA GLU A 309 -7.07 -2.31 -9.25
C GLU A 309 -8.37 -1.88 -8.56
N LEU A 310 -9.19 -2.84 -8.12
CA LEU A 310 -10.28 -2.61 -7.16
C LEU A 310 -9.70 -2.79 -5.75
N ILE A 311 -9.40 -1.67 -5.09
CA ILE A 311 -8.70 -1.67 -3.80
C ILE A 311 -9.63 -1.81 -2.61
N ALA A 312 -10.85 -1.26 -2.69
CA ALA A 312 -11.87 -1.37 -1.64
C ALA A 312 -13.27 -1.20 -2.22
N SER A 313 -14.26 -1.77 -1.57
CA SER A 313 -15.67 -1.52 -1.84
C SER A 313 -16.49 -1.61 -0.55
N TYR A 314 -17.68 -1.05 -0.61
CA TYR A 314 -18.65 -1.10 0.48
C TYR A 314 -20.06 -1.09 -0.08
N TYR A 315 -20.98 -1.78 0.59
CA TYR A 315 -22.41 -1.68 0.34
C TYR A 315 -23.18 -1.64 1.67
N GLN A 316 -24.30 -0.95 1.70
CA GLN A 316 -25.21 -0.92 2.85
C GLN A 316 -25.92 -2.25 3.01
N LEU A 317 -26.20 -2.62 4.25
CA LEU A 317 -26.95 -3.82 4.57
C LEU A 317 -28.29 -3.86 3.82
N GLY A 318 -28.61 -5.00 3.19
CA GLY A 318 -29.79 -5.19 2.35
C GLY A 318 -29.59 -4.95 0.86
N TYR A 319 -28.47 -4.32 0.43
CA TYR A 319 -28.21 -3.99 -0.98
C TYR A 319 -27.16 -4.89 -1.66
N TYR A 320 -27.01 -6.10 -1.20
CA TYR A 320 -26.05 -7.06 -1.78
C TYR A 320 -26.30 -7.31 -3.27
N ASN A 321 -27.56 -7.51 -3.69
CA ASN A 321 -27.89 -7.81 -5.08
C ASN A 321 -27.56 -6.62 -6.01
N GLU A 322 -27.92 -5.39 -5.59
CA GLU A 322 -27.64 -4.15 -6.31
C GLU A 322 -26.14 -3.92 -6.40
N TYR A 323 -25.41 -4.16 -5.30
CA TYR A 323 -23.96 -4.12 -5.26
C TYR A 323 -23.36 -5.08 -6.28
N ILE A 324 -23.72 -6.35 -6.29
CA ILE A 324 -23.17 -7.33 -7.25
C ILE A 324 -23.54 -6.97 -8.69
N LYS A 325 -24.80 -6.58 -8.95
CA LYS A 325 -25.28 -6.26 -10.29
C LYS A 325 -24.65 -4.99 -10.86
N SER A 326 -24.44 -3.98 -10.03
CA SER A 326 -23.86 -2.70 -10.46
C SER A 326 -22.35 -2.75 -10.79
N PHE A 327 -21.65 -3.78 -10.34
CA PHE A 327 -20.21 -3.89 -10.54
C PHE A 327 -19.80 -3.78 -12.03
N ARG A 328 -20.50 -4.46 -12.93
CA ARG A 328 -20.18 -4.41 -14.37
C ARG A 328 -20.35 -2.99 -14.93
N ASN A 329 -21.37 -2.26 -14.47
CA ASN A 329 -21.63 -0.89 -14.90
C ASN A 329 -20.49 0.04 -14.46
N THR A 330 -19.89 -0.19 -13.27
CA THR A 330 -18.71 0.58 -12.82
C THR A 330 -17.47 0.29 -13.66
N ILE A 331 -17.27 -0.95 -14.11
CA ILE A 331 -16.19 -1.33 -15.05
C ILE A 331 -16.36 -0.60 -16.39
N VAL A 332 -17.59 -0.53 -16.91
CA VAL A 332 -17.88 0.23 -18.15
C VAL A 332 -17.52 1.70 -18.00
N LEU A 333 -17.89 2.33 -16.88
CA LEU A 333 -17.55 3.73 -16.61
C LEU A 333 -16.03 3.97 -16.57
N ILE A 334 -15.28 3.08 -15.93
CA ILE A 334 -13.80 3.18 -15.88
C ILE A 334 -13.21 2.99 -17.28
N ASN A 335 -13.68 1.98 -18.04
CA ASN A 335 -13.17 1.68 -19.38
C ASN A 335 -13.40 2.83 -20.39
N GLN A 336 -14.40 3.69 -20.15
CA GLN A 336 -14.62 4.91 -20.94
C GLN A 336 -13.54 5.98 -20.69
N ILE A 337 -12.86 5.96 -19.53
CA ILE A 337 -11.82 6.93 -19.19
C ILE A 337 -10.46 6.49 -19.74
N PHE A 338 -10.14 5.22 -19.60
CA PHE A 338 -8.94 4.61 -20.16
C PHE A 338 -9.20 3.12 -20.45
N PRO A 339 -8.62 2.58 -21.53
CA PRO A 339 -8.81 1.18 -21.88
C PRO A 339 -8.18 0.27 -20.82
N ILE A 340 -8.94 -0.70 -20.34
CA ILE A 340 -8.51 -1.67 -19.34
C ILE A 340 -8.76 -3.10 -19.85
N ASP A 341 -7.82 -4.01 -19.61
CA ASP A 341 -7.88 -5.39 -20.09
C ASP A 341 -8.00 -6.39 -18.95
N ILE A 342 -7.47 -6.05 -17.78
CA ILE A 342 -7.45 -6.91 -16.59
C ILE A 342 -7.85 -6.14 -15.34
N LEU A 343 -8.56 -6.83 -14.46
CA LEU A 343 -8.91 -6.37 -13.13
C LEU A 343 -8.04 -7.08 -12.10
N ILE A 344 -7.36 -6.30 -11.27
CA ILE A 344 -6.74 -6.79 -10.04
C ILE A 344 -7.72 -6.50 -8.91
N LEU A 345 -8.25 -7.54 -8.28
CA LEU A 345 -9.19 -7.43 -7.18
C LEU A 345 -8.50 -7.82 -5.88
N GLU A 346 -8.33 -6.87 -4.99
CA GLU A 346 -7.85 -7.12 -3.62
C GLU A 346 -9.01 -7.68 -2.78
N ARG A 347 -8.89 -8.93 -2.30
CA ARG A 347 -9.91 -9.57 -1.46
C ARG A 347 -9.88 -9.04 -0.04
N ILE A 348 -10.25 -7.75 0.09
CA ILE A 348 -10.32 -6.98 1.34
C ILE A 348 -11.64 -6.19 1.34
N SER A 349 -12.17 -5.79 2.49
CA SER A 349 -13.48 -5.14 2.62
C SER A 349 -14.61 -5.99 1.99
N ASN A 350 -15.67 -5.35 1.46
CA ASN A 350 -16.71 -6.08 0.74
C ASN A 350 -16.27 -6.62 -0.64
N ASN A 351 -15.06 -6.33 -1.09
CA ASN A 351 -14.47 -7.04 -2.22
C ASN A 351 -14.39 -8.56 -1.98
N THR A 352 -14.42 -9.04 -0.73
CA THR A 352 -14.44 -10.47 -0.39
C THR A 352 -15.63 -11.16 -1.03
N GLU A 353 -16.82 -10.58 -0.90
CA GLU A 353 -18.08 -11.14 -1.42
C GLU A 353 -18.15 -11.03 -2.94
N LEU A 354 -17.71 -9.89 -3.49
CA LEU A 354 -17.61 -9.70 -4.94
C LEU A 354 -16.63 -10.72 -5.55
N ASN A 355 -15.50 -10.96 -4.90
CA ASN A 355 -14.52 -11.94 -5.35
C ASN A 355 -15.13 -13.36 -5.37
N ASP A 356 -15.85 -13.74 -4.32
CA ASP A 356 -16.50 -15.06 -4.25
C ASP A 356 -17.59 -15.24 -5.32
N PHE A 357 -18.27 -14.16 -5.69
CA PHE A 357 -19.19 -14.13 -6.82
C PHE A 357 -18.47 -14.31 -8.17
N LEU A 358 -17.36 -13.57 -8.37
CA LEU A 358 -16.60 -13.62 -9.63
C LEU A 358 -15.90 -14.97 -9.83
N LEU A 359 -15.35 -15.58 -8.78
CA LEU A 359 -14.68 -16.88 -8.84
C LEU A 359 -15.59 -18.00 -9.33
N LYS A 360 -16.90 -17.90 -9.07
CA LYS A 360 -17.89 -18.89 -9.54
C LYS A 360 -18.21 -18.75 -11.04
N ARG A 361 -17.85 -17.64 -11.69
CA ARG A 361 -18.32 -17.28 -13.05
C ARG A 361 -17.21 -16.99 -14.04
N TYR A 362 -16.03 -16.59 -13.56
CA TYR A 362 -14.94 -16.12 -14.42
C TYR A 362 -13.63 -16.82 -14.09
N PRO A 363 -12.82 -17.17 -15.10
CA PRO A 363 -11.51 -17.75 -14.89
C PRO A 363 -10.57 -16.71 -14.26
N VAL A 364 -9.70 -17.17 -13.36
CA VAL A 364 -8.63 -16.37 -12.76
C VAL A 364 -7.38 -16.52 -13.61
N LEU A 365 -6.76 -15.42 -13.99
CA LEU A 365 -5.48 -15.45 -14.71
C LEU A 365 -4.33 -15.87 -13.77
N TRP A 366 -4.26 -15.25 -12.60
CA TRP A 366 -3.36 -15.64 -11.49
C TRP A 366 -3.87 -15.05 -10.17
N LYS A 367 -3.29 -15.50 -9.08
CA LYS A 367 -3.55 -15.00 -7.74
C LYS A 367 -2.24 -14.75 -7.00
N CYS A 368 -2.24 -13.79 -6.09
CA CYS A 368 -1.08 -13.41 -5.30
C CYS A 368 -1.46 -13.22 -3.82
N PRO A 369 -0.79 -13.91 -2.88
CA PRO A 369 -0.96 -13.64 -1.46
C PRO A 369 -0.33 -12.28 -1.13
N MET A 370 -1.08 -11.46 -0.39
CA MET A 370 -0.73 -10.10 -0.01
C MET A 370 -0.91 -9.92 1.50
N ALA A 371 -0.14 -9.04 2.10
CA ALA A 371 -0.33 -8.66 3.49
C ALA A 371 0.05 -7.21 3.74
N TYR A 372 -0.65 -6.58 4.68
CA TYR A 372 -0.27 -5.30 5.26
C TYR A 372 0.38 -5.52 6.62
N PHE A 373 1.41 -4.75 6.92
CA PHE A 373 2.17 -4.81 8.17
C PHE A 373 2.31 -3.43 8.78
N LEU A 374 2.29 -3.40 10.11
CA LEU A 374 2.65 -2.21 10.86
C LEU A 374 4.12 -2.30 11.31
N TYR A 375 4.84 -1.21 11.15
CA TYR A 375 6.20 -1.04 11.68
C TYR A 375 6.14 -0.06 12.85
N ASN A 376 6.78 -0.43 13.94
CA ASN A 376 6.75 0.26 15.23
C ASN A 376 5.38 0.31 15.89
N PHE A 377 4.53 -0.69 15.60
CA PHE A 377 3.21 -0.81 16.24
C PHE A 377 2.79 -2.27 16.35
N ALA A 378 2.42 -2.71 17.54
CA ALA A 378 1.88 -4.04 17.78
C ALA A 378 0.36 -3.96 17.93
N TYR A 379 -0.35 -4.69 17.07
CA TYR A 379 -1.80 -4.82 17.09
C TYR A 379 -2.23 -6.20 16.61
N ARG A 380 -3.39 -6.67 17.05
CA ARG A 380 -3.93 -7.98 16.63
C ARG A 380 -4.33 -7.93 15.15
N PRO A 381 -4.16 -9.03 14.40
CA PRO A 381 -4.63 -9.13 13.02
C PRO A 381 -6.14 -8.92 12.89
N PHE A 382 -6.55 -8.35 11.77
CA PHE A 382 -7.95 -8.25 11.36
C PHE A 382 -8.26 -9.24 10.24
N PHE A 383 -9.50 -9.72 10.20
CA PHE A 383 -9.98 -10.44 9.01
C PHE A 383 -10.05 -9.47 7.82
N PRO A 384 -9.78 -9.92 6.59
CA PRO A 384 -9.82 -9.04 5.40
C PRO A 384 -11.16 -8.32 5.22
N SER A 385 -12.28 -8.98 5.53
CA SER A 385 -13.63 -8.38 5.48
C SER A 385 -13.84 -7.26 6.49
N ASP A 386 -13.09 -7.24 7.60
CA ASP A 386 -13.16 -6.20 8.62
C ASP A 386 -12.29 -4.96 8.31
N VAL A 387 -11.56 -4.98 7.19
CA VAL A 387 -10.59 -3.94 6.82
C VAL A 387 -11.06 -3.17 5.61
N PHE A 388 -11.15 -1.87 5.73
CA PHE A 388 -11.30 -0.94 4.61
C PHE A 388 -10.04 -0.10 4.47
N LEU A 389 -9.39 -0.16 3.31
CA LEU A 389 -8.10 0.48 3.13
C LEU A 389 -8.00 1.17 1.77
N ILE A 390 -7.74 2.49 1.80
CA ILE A 390 -7.39 3.32 0.66
C ILE A 390 -5.95 3.78 0.83
N ASN A 391 -5.08 3.37 -0.09
CA ASN A 391 -3.66 3.74 -0.11
C ASN A 391 -3.20 4.27 -1.46
#